data_d1719160a7d5c08057e42186d45eaa7f
#
_entry.id   d1719160a7d5c08057e42186d45eaa7f
#
_cell.length_a   1.000
_cell.length_b   1.000
_cell.length_c   1.000
_cell.angle_alpha   90.00
_cell.angle_beta   90.00
_cell.angle_gamma   90.00
#
_symmetry.space_group_name_H-M   'P 1'
#
loop_
_entity.id
_entity.type
_entity.pdbx_description
1 polymer ?
#
loop_
_entity_poly.entity_id
_entity_poly.type
_entity_poly.pdbx_seq_one_letter_code
_entity_poly.pdbx_strand_id
1 'polypeptide(L)'
;MDKFENIKEVQFDFNISTRYIYHVTNQGQVFRTNTRNNKTEECFYHIAHGYKRIRVTDIDTGTRRYVRVSRLVALYFVENPNPSEYDIVNHIDGDKLNNKSSNLEWCNVSINTQHAYDNNLVKDRGGWISTPYKERIKNKQRHDNTEGSNI
;
A
#
# COMPACT_ATOMS: atom_id res chain seq x y z
N MET A 1 22.04 -8.88 16.36
CA MET A 1 20.89 -8.53 15.48
C MET A 1 21.37 -8.61 14.06
N ASP A 2 20.93 -9.61 13.35
CA ASP A 2 21.34 -9.81 11.98
C ASP A 2 20.85 -8.68 11.09
N LYS A 3 21.79 -7.96 10.50
CA LYS A 3 21.52 -6.89 9.51
C LYS A 3 20.69 -7.36 8.32
N PHE A 4 20.50 -8.66 8.17
CA PHE A 4 19.81 -9.29 7.02
C PHE A 4 18.33 -9.59 7.23
N GLU A 5 17.80 -9.56 8.46
CA GLU A 5 16.37 -9.80 8.73
C GLU A 5 15.44 -8.72 8.14
N ASN A 6 15.99 -7.54 7.89
CA ASN A 6 15.24 -6.37 7.44
C ASN A 6 15.35 -6.09 5.93
N ILE A 7 15.97 -7.00 5.15
CA ILE A 7 16.14 -6.89 3.70
C ILE A 7 15.67 -8.20 3.05
N LYS A 8 14.81 -8.10 2.05
CA LYS A 8 14.32 -9.26 1.27
C LYS A 8 14.52 -9.04 -0.21
N GLU A 9 14.91 -10.09 -0.93
CA GLU A 9 14.93 -10.10 -2.38
C GLU A 9 13.51 -10.08 -2.92
N VAL A 10 13.25 -9.22 -3.90
CA VAL A 10 11.93 -9.05 -4.50
C VAL A 10 11.75 -10.04 -5.64
N GLN A 11 10.70 -10.84 -5.57
CA GLN A 11 10.17 -11.63 -6.67
C GLN A 11 8.91 -10.94 -7.18
N PHE A 12 8.92 -10.51 -8.43
CA PHE A 12 7.75 -9.89 -9.04
C PHE A 12 6.72 -10.94 -9.44
N ASP A 13 5.45 -10.61 -9.29
CA ASP A 13 4.29 -11.44 -9.68
C ASP A 13 3.98 -11.39 -11.19
N PHE A 14 4.85 -10.76 -11.96
CA PHE A 14 4.78 -10.66 -13.41
C PHE A 14 6.11 -11.07 -14.05
N ASN A 15 6.03 -11.65 -15.24
CA ASN A 15 7.22 -12.01 -16.00
C ASN A 15 7.94 -10.75 -16.48
N ILE A 16 9.22 -10.68 -16.18
CA ILE A 16 10.07 -9.57 -16.58
C ILE A 16 11.52 -10.03 -16.73
N SER A 17 12.13 -9.68 -17.85
CA SER A 17 13.57 -9.80 -18.04
C SER A 17 14.24 -8.52 -17.55
N THR A 18 15.07 -8.61 -16.52
CA THR A 18 15.79 -7.46 -15.98
C THR A 18 17.26 -7.77 -15.72
N ARG A 19 18.09 -6.75 -15.82
CA ARG A 19 19.52 -6.82 -15.45
C ARG A 19 19.77 -6.55 -13.98
N TYR A 20 18.72 -6.46 -13.19
CA TYR A 20 18.81 -6.09 -11.79
C TYR A 20 18.12 -7.12 -10.92
N ILE A 21 18.76 -7.40 -9.78
CA ILE A 21 18.12 -8.06 -8.63
C ILE A 21 17.65 -6.95 -7.70
N TYR A 22 16.39 -6.99 -7.28
CA TYR A 22 15.80 -5.98 -6.43
C TYR A 22 15.69 -6.48 -5.00
N HIS A 23 15.92 -5.58 -4.05
CA HIS A 23 15.78 -5.84 -2.61
C HIS A 23 14.95 -4.74 -1.98
N VAL A 24 14.09 -5.11 -1.03
CA VAL A 24 13.27 -4.18 -0.26
C VAL A 24 13.60 -4.29 1.22
N THR A 25 13.59 -3.16 1.93
CA THR A 25 13.77 -3.11 3.39
C THR A 25 12.46 -2.85 4.12
N ASN A 26 12.39 -3.23 5.39
CA ASN A 26 11.25 -2.91 6.25
C ASN A 26 11.10 -1.40 6.54
N GLN A 27 12.09 -0.59 6.18
CA GLN A 27 12.07 0.89 6.31
C GLN A 27 11.53 1.58 5.04
N GLY A 28 11.16 0.83 4.01
CA GLY A 28 10.62 1.39 2.78
C GLY A 28 11.66 1.84 1.76
N GLN A 29 12.87 1.31 1.84
CA GLN A 29 13.91 1.51 0.84
C GLN A 29 13.91 0.35 -0.15
N VAL A 30 14.18 0.62 -1.41
CA VAL A 30 14.34 -0.40 -2.45
C VAL A 30 15.69 -0.20 -3.13
N PHE A 31 16.47 -1.26 -3.15
CA PHE A 31 17.78 -1.31 -3.79
C PHE A 31 17.73 -2.21 -5.02
N ARG A 32 18.61 -1.93 -5.98
CA ARG A 32 18.83 -2.82 -7.12
C ARG A 32 20.31 -3.09 -7.29
N THR A 33 20.62 -4.33 -7.59
CA THR A 33 21.99 -4.78 -7.88
C THR A 33 22.09 -5.17 -9.35
N ASN A 34 22.99 -4.54 -10.07
CA ASN A 34 23.24 -4.87 -11.47
C ASN A 34 23.97 -6.20 -11.58
N THR A 35 23.40 -7.18 -12.29
CA THR A 35 23.95 -8.53 -12.41
C THR A 35 25.25 -8.63 -13.21
N ARG A 36 25.63 -7.60 -13.99
CA ARG A 36 26.85 -7.59 -14.80
C ARG A 36 28.08 -7.15 -14.03
N ASN A 37 27.89 -6.16 -13.14
CA ASN A 37 29.04 -5.53 -12.44
C ASN A 37 28.90 -5.56 -10.92
N ASN A 38 27.87 -6.21 -10.40
CA ASN A 38 27.54 -6.34 -8.97
C ASN A 38 27.42 -4.99 -8.22
N LYS A 39 27.19 -3.90 -8.95
CA LYS A 39 26.97 -2.59 -8.33
C LYS A 39 25.55 -2.52 -7.77
N THR A 40 25.46 -2.20 -6.48
CA THR A 40 24.19 -1.96 -5.78
C THR A 40 23.97 -0.47 -5.60
N GLU A 41 22.74 -0.02 -5.85
CA GLU A 41 22.32 1.36 -5.66
C GLU A 41 20.86 1.41 -5.19
N GLU A 42 20.49 2.45 -4.46
CA GLU A 42 19.08 2.69 -4.15
C GLU A 42 18.33 3.08 -5.42
N CYS A 43 17.12 2.54 -5.58
CA CYS A 43 16.29 2.83 -6.74
C CYS A 43 15.88 4.30 -6.78
N PHE A 44 15.80 4.87 -7.98
CA PHE A 44 15.13 6.16 -8.17
C PHE A 44 13.63 5.98 -7.97
N TYR A 45 13.02 6.88 -7.19
CA TYR A 45 11.60 6.85 -6.90
C TYR A 45 10.82 7.84 -7.74
N HIS A 46 9.69 7.38 -8.24
CA HIS A 46 8.69 8.20 -8.93
C HIS A 46 7.50 8.42 -7.99
N ILE A 47 7.03 9.66 -7.90
CA ILE A 47 5.83 9.98 -7.13
C ILE A 47 4.65 10.13 -8.09
N ALA A 48 3.57 9.36 -7.84
CA ALA A 48 2.33 9.50 -8.58
C ALA A 48 1.13 9.29 -7.65
N HIS A 49 0.19 10.23 -7.73
CA HIS A 49 -0.97 10.28 -6.83
C HIS A 49 -0.60 10.25 -5.33
N GLY A 50 0.57 10.83 -5.00
CA GLY A 50 1.15 10.84 -3.67
C GLY A 50 1.90 9.56 -3.26
N TYR A 51 1.89 8.51 -4.09
CA TYR A 51 2.57 7.25 -3.79
C TYR A 51 3.97 7.18 -4.39
N LYS A 52 4.91 6.68 -3.58
CA LYS A 52 6.27 6.35 -4.00
C LYS A 52 6.29 5.04 -4.79
N ARG A 53 6.88 5.05 -5.98
CA ARG A 53 6.96 3.91 -6.88
C ARG A 53 8.38 3.75 -7.43
N ILE A 54 8.79 2.50 -7.68
CA ILE A 54 9.95 2.19 -8.50
C ILE A 54 9.49 1.86 -9.92
N ARG A 55 10.36 2.12 -10.89
CA ARG A 55 10.19 1.70 -12.29
C ARG A 55 11.05 0.48 -12.57
N VAL A 56 10.43 -0.57 -13.04
CA VAL A 56 11.10 -1.78 -13.54
C VAL A 56 10.91 -1.83 -15.05
N THR A 57 12.01 -2.00 -15.79
CA THR A 57 11.98 -2.04 -17.25
C THR A 57 12.35 -3.43 -17.73
N ASP A 58 11.50 -3.99 -18.56
CA ASP A 58 11.77 -5.23 -19.29
C ASP A 58 12.78 -4.95 -20.38
N ILE A 59 13.91 -5.66 -20.37
CA ILE A 59 15.00 -5.42 -21.33
C ILE A 59 14.72 -6.00 -22.71
N ASP A 60 13.84 -6.99 -22.82
CA ASP A 60 13.53 -7.65 -24.09
C ASP A 60 12.45 -6.87 -24.85
N THR A 61 11.47 -6.32 -24.16
CA THR A 61 10.33 -5.62 -24.77
C THR A 61 10.38 -4.10 -24.62
N GLY A 62 11.23 -3.58 -23.72
CA GLY A 62 11.25 -2.16 -23.34
C GLY A 62 10.05 -1.72 -22.50
N THR A 63 9.17 -2.64 -22.13
CA THR A 63 7.97 -2.34 -21.32
C THR A 63 8.36 -1.85 -19.94
N ARG A 64 7.69 -0.81 -19.48
CA ARG A 64 7.92 -0.20 -18.16
C ARG A 64 6.76 -0.53 -17.23
N ARG A 65 7.09 -1.04 -16.05
CA ARG A 65 6.12 -1.27 -14.97
C ARG A 65 6.48 -0.42 -13.75
N TYR A 66 5.45 0.09 -13.10
CA TYR A 66 5.60 0.88 -11.88
C TYR A 66 5.04 0.10 -10.71
N VAL A 67 5.86 -0.12 -9.69
CA VAL A 67 5.50 -0.88 -8.49
C VAL A 67 5.53 0.05 -7.29
N ARG A 68 4.46 0.06 -6.51
CA ARG A 68 4.39 0.86 -5.27
C ARG A 68 5.32 0.29 -4.22
N VAL A 69 6.12 1.15 -3.59
CA VAL A 69 7.04 0.76 -2.52
C VAL A 69 6.26 0.20 -1.32
N SER A 70 5.13 0.82 -0.95
CA SER A 70 4.27 0.31 0.14
C SER A 70 3.83 -1.14 -0.09
N ARG A 71 3.49 -1.50 -1.33
CA ARG A 71 3.08 -2.87 -1.65
C ARG A 71 4.25 -3.85 -1.53
N LEU A 72 5.45 -3.48 -1.97
CA LEU A 72 6.64 -4.32 -1.79
C LEU A 72 6.94 -4.55 -0.30
N VAL A 73 6.92 -3.49 0.50
CA VAL A 73 7.16 -3.60 1.94
C VAL A 73 6.10 -4.49 2.60
N ALA A 74 4.83 -4.28 2.28
CA ALA A 74 3.74 -5.05 2.87
C ALA A 74 3.81 -6.54 2.51
N LEU A 75 4.16 -6.88 1.27
CA LEU A 75 4.30 -8.28 0.81
C LEU A 75 5.36 -9.05 1.60
N TYR A 76 6.44 -8.40 2.02
CA TYR A 76 7.56 -9.09 2.65
C TYR A 76 7.65 -8.91 4.16
N PHE A 77 7.00 -7.90 4.74
CA PHE A 77 7.20 -7.52 6.14
C PHE A 77 5.91 -7.31 6.93
N VAL A 78 4.74 -7.34 6.29
CA VAL A 78 3.46 -7.16 6.97
C VAL A 78 2.61 -8.41 6.79
N GLU A 79 2.25 -9.04 7.91
CA GLU A 79 1.36 -10.19 7.89
C GLU A 79 -0.02 -9.80 7.34
N ASN A 80 -0.54 -10.60 6.42
CA ASN A 80 -1.89 -10.43 5.90
C ASN A 80 -2.83 -11.44 6.58
N PRO A 81 -3.72 -11.00 7.47
CA PRO A 81 -4.58 -11.89 8.23
C PRO A 81 -5.70 -12.54 7.37
N ASN A 82 -6.00 -11.97 6.21
CA ASN A 82 -7.02 -12.49 5.30
C ASN A 82 -6.66 -12.21 3.83
N PRO A 83 -5.69 -12.96 3.24
CA PRO A 83 -5.21 -12.70 1.89
C PRO A 83 -6.25 -12.80 0.79
N SER A 84 -7.36 -13.52 1.02
CA SER A 84 -8.46 -13.67 0.05
C SER A 84 -9.32 -12.42 -0.07
N GLU A 85 -9.36 -11.57 0.95
CA GLU A 85 -10.19 -10.36 1.00
C GLU A 85 -9.39 -9.06 1.12
N TYR A 86 -8.18 -9.15 1.71
CA TYR A 86 -7.32 -7.99 1.96
C TYR A 86 -6.23 -7.89 0.91
N ASP A 87 -6.50 -7.15 -0.14
CA ASP A 87 -5.62 -6.94 -1.29
C ASP A 87 -5.08 -5.50 -1.41
N ILE A 88 -5.51 -4.62 -0.50
CA ILE A 88 -5.12 -3.21 -0.43
C ILE A 88 -4.14 -2.98 0.71
N VAL A 89 -3.13 -2.16 0.48
CA VAL A 89 -2.21 -1.68 1.52
C VAL A 89 -2.59 -0.26 1.92
N ASN A 90 -2.91 -0.08 3.19
CA ASN A 90 -3.22 1.20 3.81
C ASN A 90 -2.02 1.75 4.59
N HIS A 91 -1.86 3.08 4.59
CA HIS A 91 -0.91 3.80 5.44
C HIS A 91 -1.63 4.24 6.72
N ILE A 92 -1.22 3.69 7.86
CA ILE A 92 -1.92 3.87 9.14
C ILE A 92 -1.98 5.35 9.54
N ASP A 93 -0.90 6.11 9.35
CA ASP A 93 -0.81 7.54 9.62
C ASP A 93 -1.40 8.44 8.50
N GLY A 94 -1.83 7.85 7.38
CA GLY A 94 -2.33 8.57 6.21
C GLY A 94 -1.24 9.19 5.33
N ASP A 95 0.03 9.11 5.71
CA ASP A 95 1.15 9.59 4.90
C ASP A 95 1.59 8.52 3.89
N LYS A 96 1.24 8.72 2.62
CA LYS A 96 1.55 7.81 1.51
C LYS A 96 3.05 7.67 1.22
N LEU A 97 3.89 8.52 1.79
CA LEU A 97 5.35 8.47 1.66
C LEU A 97 6.02 7.74 2.83
N ASN A 98 5.31 7.49 3.93
CA ASN A 98 5.80 6.71 5.06
C ASN A 98 5.58 5.22 4.82
N ASN A 99 6.52 4.58 4.14
CA ASN A 99 6.45 3.18 3.73
C ASN A 99 7.16 2.22 4.70
N LYS A 100 7.37 2.60 5.94
CA LYS A 100 7.86 1.69 6.98
C LYS A 100 6.83 0.58 7.21
N SER A 101 7.29 -0.65 7.40
CA SER A 101 6.40 -1.80 7.65
C SER A 101 5.48 -1.59 8.84
N SER A 102 5.95 -0.91 9.89
CA SER A 102 5.15 -0.57 11.08
C SER A 102 4.00 0.39 10.81
N ASN A 103 4.03 1.12 9.68
CA ASN A 103 2.99 2.06 9.26
C ASN A 103 2.04 1.49 8.19
N LEU A 104 2.19 0.23 7.81
CA LEU A 104 1.42 -0.40 6.76
C LEU A 104 0.53 -1.51 7.32
N GLU A 105 -0.65 -1.65 6.75
CA GLU A 105 -1.57 -2.72 7.05
C GLU A 105 -2.28 -3.21 5.79
N TRP A 106 -2.64 -4.49 5.76
CA TRP A 106 -3.50 -5.04 4.73
C TRP A 106 -4.96 -4.80 5.05
N CYS A 107 -5.73 -4.39 4.06
CA CYS A 107 -7.17 -4.13 4.23
C CYS A 107 -7.93 -4.36 2.92
N ASN A 108 -9.23 -4.25 2.99
CA ASN A 108 -10.11 -4.19 1.82
C ASN A 108 -10.59 -2.74 1.56
N VAL A 109 -11.34 -2.56 0.47
CA VAL A 109 -11.88 -1.24 0.08
C VAL A 109 -12.70 -0.61 1.21
N SER A 110 -13.52 -1.39 1.91
CA SER A 110 -14.39 -0.89 2.97
C SER A 110 -13.58 -0.34 4.15
N ILE A 111 -12.61 -1.10 4.63
CA ILE A 111 -11.73 -0.70 5.73
C ILE A 111 -10.89 0.52 5.35
N ASN A 112 -10.33 0.52 4.13
CA ASN A 112 -9.53 1.63 3.64
C ASN A 112 -10.34 2.92 3.50
N THR A 113 -11.59 2.81 3.04
CA THR A 113 -12.51 3.94 2.94
C THR A 113 -12.89 4.46 4.32
N GLN A 114 -13.18 3.56 5.27
CA GLN A 114 -13.45 3.90 6.66
C GLN A 114 -12.29 4.68 7.28
N HIS A 115 -11.06 4.19 7.13
CA HIS A 115 -9.85 4.84 7.62
C HIS A 115 -9.69 6.26 7.05
N ALA A 116 -9.94 6.43 5.74
CA ALA A 116 -9.84 7.73 5.08
C ALA A 116 -10.84 8.75 5.66
N TYR A 117 -12.06 8.33 5.98
CA TYR A 117 -13.05 9.19 6.64
C TYR A 117 -12.68 9.49 8.10
N ASP A 118 -12.25 8.50 8.85
CA ASP A 118 -11.90 8.65 10.26
C ASP A 118 -10.73 9.61 10.50
N ASN A 119 -9.83 9.70 9.53
CA ASN A 119 -8.64 10.56 9.58
C ASN A 119 -8.77 11.83 8.73
N ASN A 120 -9.98 12.17 8.25
CA ASN A 120 -10.23 13.36 7.42
C ASN A 120 -9.36 13.45 6.16
N LEU A 121 -8.95 12.31 5.60
CA LEU A 121 -8.11 12.23 4.40
C LEU A 121 -8.92 12.42 3.11
N VAL A 122 -10.24 12.37 3.19
CA VAL A 122 -11.15 12.63 2.07
C VAL A 122 -11.36 14.13 1.99
N LYS A 123 -10.89 14.74 0.91
CA LYS A 123 -11.24 16.14 0.60
C LYS A 123 -12.72 16.21 0.24
N ASP A 124 -13.44 17.08 0.91
CA ASP A 124 -14.83 17.39 0.56
C ASP A 124 -14.85 17.93 -0.88
N ARG A 125 -15.44 17.17 -1.78
CA ARG A 125 -15.65 17.59 -3.18
C ARG A 125 -16.93 18.38 -3.36
N GLY A 126 -17.23 19.25 -2.39
CA GLY A 126 -18.33 20.21 -2.50
C GLY A 126 -19.72 19.57 -2.57
N GLY A 127 -20.41 19.51 -1.46
CA GLY A 127 -21.83 19.62 -1.46
C GLY A 127 -22.69 18.43 -1.06
N TRP A 128 -22.18 17.22 -0.79
CA TRP A 128 -23.06 16.10 -0.42
C TRP A 128 -22.62 15.23 0.77
N ILE A 129 -21.48 15.50 1.39
CA ILE A 129 -20.97 14.73 2.53
C ILE A 129 -20.59 15.67 3.68
N SER A 130 -21.59 16.25 4.29
CA SER A 130 -21.40 17.07 5.51
C SER A 130 -21.38 16.26 6.81
N THR A 131 -21.68 14.96 6.75
CA THR A 131 -21.76 14.11 7.94
C THR A 131 -20.58 13.13 7.96
N PRO A 132 -19.74 13.13 9.01
CA PRO A 132 -18.69 12.14 9.19
C PRO A 132 -19.26 10.71 9.06
N TYR A 133 -18.49 9.83 8.44
CA TYR A 133 -18.92 8.44 8.19
C TYR A 133 -19.37 7.73 9.48
N LYS A 134 -18.71 7.97 10.60
CA LYS A 134 -19.11 7.45 11.92
C LYS A 134 -20.53 7.86 12.33
N GLU A 135 -20.94 9.09 12.02
CA GLU A 135 -22.31 9.54 12.30
C GLU A 135 -23.32 8.93 11.34
N ARG A 136 -22.93 8.67 10.08
CA ARG A 136 -23.78 7.98 9.11
C ARG A 136 -24.09 6.55 9.52
N ILE A 137 -23.10 5.79 9.99
CA ILE A 137 -23.31 4.44 10.51
C ILE A 137 -24.21 4.46 11.75
N LYS A 138 -23.97 5.37 12.69
CA LYS A 138 -24.82 5.53 13.87
C LYS A 138 -26.28 5.86 13.49
N ASN A 139 -26.47 6.71 12.50
CA ASN A 139 -27.82 7.07 12.03
C ASN A 139 -28.51 5.92 11.28
N LYS A 140 -27.75 5.12 10.51
CA LYS A 140 -28.28 3.92 9.85
C LYS A 140 -28.72 2.86 10.86
N GLN A 141 -27.87 2.59 11.86
CA GLN A 141 -28.19 1.63 12.94
C GLN A 141 -29.40 2.07 13.81
N ARG A 142 -29.63 3.39 13.95
CA ARG A 142 -30.84 3.91 14.63
C ARG A 142 -32.11 3.72 13.80
N HIS A 143 -32.01 3.83 12.45
CA HIS A 143 -33.14 3.59 11.56
C HIS A 143 -33.54 2.11 11.52
N ASP A 144 -32.53 1.22 11.41
CA ASP A 144 -32.79 -0.23 11.38
C ASP A 144 -33.39 -0.75 12.71
N ASN A 145 -33.10 -0.09 13.84
CA ASN A 145 -33.69 -0.43 15.16
C ASN A 145 -35.08 0.14 15.38
N THR A 146 -35.53 1.10 14.57
CA THR A 146 -36.89 1.66 14.69
C THR A 146 -37.93 0.95 13.81
N GLU A 147 -37.50 0.25 12.78
CA GLU A 147 -38.40 -0.57 11.94
C GLU A 147 -38.66 -1.98 12.50
N GLY A 148 -37.89 -2.40 13.53
CA GLY A 148 -38.09 -3.71 14.21
C GLY A 148 -39.08 -3.74 15.37
N SER A 149 -39.74 -2.64 15.71
CA SER A 149 -40.58 -2.53 16.91
C SER A 149 -42.09 -2.35 16.62
N ASN A 150 -42.56 -2.63 15.40
CA ASN A 150 -43.96 -2.69 15.05
C ASN A 150 -44.40 -4.13 14.75
N ILE A 151 -44.53 -4.91 15.78
CA ILE A 151 -45.43 -6.08 15.82
C ILE A 151 -46.31 -5.92 17.01
#